data_dbf40e4e93187531873d07223a91cb4f
#
_entry.id   dbf40e4e93187531873d07223a91cb4f
#
_cell.length_a   1.000
_cell.length_b   1.000
_cell.length_c   1.000
_cell.angle_alpha   90.00
_cell.angle_beta   90.00
_cell.angle_gamma   90.00
#
_symmetry.space_group_name_H-M   'P 1'
#
loop_
_entity.id
_entity.type
_entity.pdbx_description
1 polymer ?
#
loop_
_entity_poly.entity_id
_entity_poly.type
_entity_poly.pdbx_seq_one_letter_code
_entity_poly.pdbx_strand_id
1 'polypeptide(L)'
;LCLSGIGHESALFAAKKLTALKVNALISWGVAGAIDKSLSSGDIVLANSIINEGGHYSTTRDWLSRVSEHLQSIRSIYNGDIVSSKEICASSTDKFHLSQRTDAIAVDMESAAIAEIASANNLDLLVIRTISDDAETTIPEAVLKHTNNLGQPRILNFMLSCMTNPNQIRDIFALKSGYKKGLTSL
;
A
#
# COMPACT_ATOMS: atom_id res chain seq x y z
N LEU A 1 -2.60 -12.70 -13.28
CA LEU A 1 -2.01 -11.50 -12.73
C LEU A 1 -2.49 -10.28 -13.50
N CYS A 2 -2.91 -9.24 -12.81
CA CYS A 2 -3.31 -7.96 -13.39
C CYS A 2 -2.56 -6.83 -12.67
N LEU A 3 -1.84 -6.00 -13.42
CA LEU A 3 -1.23 -4.79 -12.88
C LEU A 3 -2.28 -3.67 -12.95
N SER A 4 -2.73 -3.19 -11.79
CA SER A 4 -3.81 -2.18 -11.73
C SER A 4 -3.33 -0.77 -12.06
N GLY A 5 -2.15 -0.41 -11.63
CA GLY A 5 -1.73 0.99 -11.48
C GLY A 5 -2.10 1.54 -10.10
N ILE A 6 -1.85 2.83 -9.88
CA ILE A 6 -2.08 3.51 -8.60
C ILE A 6 -3.54 3.97 -8.47
N GLY A 7 -4.04 3.84 -7.25
CA GLY A 7 -5.28 4.44 -6.77
C GLY A 7 -6.53 3.59 -6.97
N HIS A 8 -7.57 4.01 -6.26
CA HIS A 8 -8.83 3.29 -6.11
C HIS A 8 -9.46 2.90 -7.46
N GLU A 9 -9.61 3.83 -8.40
CA GLU A 9 -10.28 3.59 -9.69
C GLU A 9 -9.54 2.56 -10.56
N SER A 10 -8.21 2.63 -10.58
CA SER A 10 -7.37 1.67 -11.31
C SER A 10 -7.51 0.26 -10.73
N ALA A 11 -7.48 0.15 -9.41
CA ALA A 11 -7.65 -1.11 -8.69
C ALA A 11 -9.06 -1.69 -8.87
N LEU A 12 -10.08 -0.84 -8.81
CA LEU A 12 -11.48 -1.21 -9.06
C LEU A 12 -11.66 -1.81 -10.47
N PHE A 13 -11.09 -1.17 -11.48
CA PHE A 13 -11.15 -1.66 -12.86
C PHE A 13 -10.45 -3.01 -13.02
N ALA A 14 -9.26 -3.17 -12.41
CA ALA A 14 -8.52 -4.42 -12.44
C ALA A 14 -9.28 -5.56 -11.73
N ALA A 15 -9.84 -5.30 -10.55
CA ALA A 15 -10.65 -6.28 -9.81
C ALA A 15 -11.89 -6.72 -10.61
N LYS A 16 -12.62 -5.78 -11.22
CA LYS A 16 -13.76 -6.11 -12.10
C LYS A 16 -13.36 -6.99 -13.29
N LYS A 17 -12.21 -6.71 -13.93
CA LYS A 17 -11.70 -7.56 -15.01
C LYS A 17 -11.39 -8.99 -14.54
N LEU A 18 -10.75 -9.14 -13.38
CA LEU A 18 -10.44 -10.46 -12.83
C LEU A 18 -11.71 -11.22 -12.47
N THR A 19 -12.70 -10.54 -11.87
CA THR A 19 -13.98 -11.16 -11.50
C THR A 19 -14.76 -11.66 -12.73
N ALA A 20 -14.70 -10.94 -13.85
CA ALA A 20 -15.30 -11.38 -15.11
C ALA A 20 -14.71 -12.71 -15.64
N LEU A 21 -13.52 -13.10 -15.20
CA LEU A 21 -12.89 -14.40 -15.49
C LEU A 21 -13.35 -15.52 -14.55
N LYS A 22 -14.37 -15.26 -13.71
CA LYS A 22 -14.94 -16.23 -12.75
C LYS A 22 -13.90 -16.80 -11.79
N VAL A 23 -13.03 -15.94 -11.25
CA VAL A 23 -12.07 -16.32 -10.20
C VAL A 23 -12.80 -16.61 -8.88
N ASN A 24 -12.23 -17.44 -8.04
CA ASN A 24 -12.80 -17.79 -6.72
C ASN A 24 -12.21 -16.93 -5.59
N ALA A 25 -11.11 -16.24 -5.83
CA ALA A 25 -10.40 -15.45 -4.84
C ALA A 25 -9.63 -14.29 -5.48
N LEU A 26 -9.36 -13.25 -4.70
CA LEU A 26 -8.53 -12.11 -5.09
C LEU A 26 -7.36 -11.95 -4.11
N ILE A 27 -6.18 -11.70 -4.66
CA ILE A 27 -5.02 -11.24 -3.89
C ILE A 27 -4.72 -9.80 -4.28
N SER A 28 -4.74 -8.92 -3.29
CA SER A 28 -4.22 -7.57 -3.43
C SER A 28 -2.77 -7.54 -2.95
N TRP A 29 -1.83 -7.31 -3.84
CA TRP A 29 -0.41 -7.33 -3.55
C TRP A 29 0.24 -6.02 -3.99
N GLY A 30 0.97 -5.38 -3.08
CA GLY A 30 1.59 -4.07 -3.37
C GLY A 30 2.37 -3.49 -2.20
N VAL A 31 2.55 -2.17 -2.24
CA VAL A 31 3.22 -1.40 -1.19
C VAL A 31 2.24 -0.58 -0.37
N ALA A 32 2.65 -0.18 0.84
CA ALA A 32 1.90 0.70 1.73
C ALA A 32 2.85 1.59 2.53
N GLY A 33 2.40 2.73 3.00
CA GLY A 33 3.09 3.53 4.01
C GLY A 33 2.79 3.01 5.41
N ALA A 34 3.77 3.00 6.32
CA ALA A 34 3.53 2.70 7.72
C ALA A 34 2.77 3.83 8.41
N ILE A 35 1.81 3.47 9.27
CA ILE A 35 1.17 4.39 10.23
C ILE A 35 1.70 4.10 11.63
N ASP A 36 1.90 2.83 11.95
CA ASP A 36 2.49 2.39 13.20
C ASP A 36 4.02 2.56 13.17
N LYS A 37 4.58 3.16 14.23
CA LYS A 37 6.02 3.42 14.36
C LYS A 37 6.86 2.15 14.55
N SER A 38 6.26 1.03 14.88
CA SER A 38 6.95 -0.26 15.01
C SER A 38 7.33 -0.86 13.65
N LEU A 39 6.69 -0.39 12.55
CA LEU A 39 6.95 -0.86 11.21
C LEU A 39 8.08 -0.08 10.55
N SER A 40 8.92 -0.79 9.84
CA SER A 40 10.04 -0.26 9.06
C SER A 40 9.91 -0.62 7.58
N SER A 41 10.52 0.20 6.74
CA SER A 41 10.58 -0.05 5.30
C SER A 41 11.18 -1.43 4.98
N GLY A 42 10.43 -2.23 4.24
CA GLY A 42 10.73 -3.62 3.89
C GLY A 42 9.99 -4.67 4.72
N ASP A 43 9.31 -4.27 5.81
CA ASP A 43 8.43 -5.17 6.56
C ASP A 43 7.21 -5.57 5.74
N ILE A 44 6.68 -6.76 6.01
CA ILE A 44 5.49 -7.27 5.34
C ILE A 44 4.29 -7.18 6.28
N VAL A 45 3.22 -6.58 5.79
CA VAL A 45 1.91 -6.53 6.46
C VAL A 45 0.95 -7.47 5.75
N LEU A 46 0.37 -8.39 6.49
CA LEU A 46 -0.80 -9.18 6.10
C LEU A 46 -2.03 -8.54 6.73
N ALA A 47 -2.94 -8.02 5.93
CA ALA A 47 -4.10 -7.31 6.44
C ALA A 47 -5.12 -8.27 7.09
N ASN A 48 -5.51 -7.98 8.32
CA ASN A 48 -6.68 -8.61 8.95
C ASN A 48 -7.95 -8.08 8.31
N SER A 49 -7.98 -6.77 8.11
CA SER A 49 -9.09 -6.08 7.46
C SER A 49 -8.63 -4.81 6.74
N ILE A 50 -9.49 -4.29 5.89
CA ILE A 50 -9.31 -3.05 5.17
C ILE A 50 -10.39 -2.07 5.63
N ILE A 51 -9.97 -0.85 6.00
CA ILE A 51 -10.83 0.23 6.47
C ILE A 51 -10.82 1.36 5.44
N ASN A 52 -11.99 1.85 5.07
CA ASN A 52 -12.14 3.09 4.31
C ASN A 52 -13.38 3.87 4.78
N GLU A 53 -13.65 5.01 4.17
CA GLU A 53 -14.85 5.82 4.49
C GLU A 53 -16.17 5.08 4.25
N GLY A 54 -16.20 4.11 3.35
CA GLY A 54 -17.40 3.36 2.95
C GLY A 54 -17.64 2.09 3.74
N GLY A 55 -16.66 1.62 4.53
CA GLY A 55 -16.84 0.38 5.27
C GLY A 55 -15.57 -0.26 5.82
N HIS A 56 -15.78 -1.45 6.32
CA HIS A 56 -14.77 -2.32 6.91
C HIS A 56 -14.90 -3.71 6.26
N TYR A 57 -13.83 -4.17 5.64
CA TYR A 57 -13.79 -5.41 4.86
C TYR A 57 -12.79 -6.38 5.46
N SER A 58 -13.24 -7.52 5.94
CA SER A 58 -12.33 -8.56 6.47
C SER A 58 -11.68 -9.36 5.35
N THR A 59 -10.43 -9.75 5.56
CA THR A 59 -9.77 -10.74 4.72
C THR A 59 -10.17 -12.16 5.10
N THR A 60 -9.89 -13.15 4.25
CA THR A 60 -10.23 -14.56 4.50
C THR A 60 -9.27 -15.14 5.55
N ARG A 61 -9.77 -15.30 6.78
CA ARG A 61 -8.99 -15.65 7.96
C ARG A 61 -8.14 -16.93 7.78
N ASP A 62 -8.75 -18.01 7.29
CA ASP A 62 -8.04 -19.28 7.12
C ASP A 62 -6.90 -19.18 6.10
N TRP A 63 -7.09 -18.38 5.07
CA TRP A 63 -6.05 -18.11 4.08
C TRP A 63 -4.94 -17.26 4.66
N LEU A 64 -5.31 -16.20 5.39
CA LEU A 64 -4.38 -15.33 6.10
C LEU A 64 -3.48 -16.13 7.05
N SER A 65 -4.07 -17.01 7.89
CA SER A 65 -3.32 -17.82 8.86
C SER A 65 -2.29 -18.72 8.17
N ARG A 66 -2.70 -19.44 7.13
CA ARG A 66 -1.79 -20.33 6.37
C ARG A 66 -0.62 -19.57 5.75
N VAL A 67 -0.90 -18.38 5.19
CA VAL A 67 0.17 -17.56 4.59
C VAL A 67 1.07 -16.97 5.67
N SER A 68 0.52 -16.51 6.78
CA SER A 68 1.28 -16.01 7.93
C SER A 68 2.25 -17.07 8.48
N GLU A 69 1.76 -18.26 8.75
CA GLU A 69 2.59 -19.37 9.24
C GLU A 69 3.75 -19.72 8.28
N HIS A 70 3.47 -19.73 6.99
CA HIS A 70 4.49 -20.06 5.99
C HIS A 70 5.56 -18.98 5.86
N LEU A 71 5.16 -17.71 5.91
CA LEU A 71 6.06 -16.57 5.70
C LEU A 71 6.85 -16.19 6.96
N GLN A 72 6.34 -16.44 8.18
CA GLN A 72 7.02 -16.11 9.46
C GLN A 72 8.43 -16.71 9.56
N SER A 73 8.67 -17.85 8.90
CA SER A 73 9.99 -18.49 8.86
C SER A 73 11.00 -17.75 7.95
N ILE A 74 10.54 -16.83 7.13
CA ILE A 74 11.34 -16.21 6.06
C ILE A 74 11.57 -14.72 6.32
N ARG A 75 10.57 -14.00 6.89
CA ARG A 75 10.55 -12.55 7.03
C ARG A 75 9.84 -12.08 8.29
N SER A 76 10.12 -10.81 8.68
CA SER A 76 9.33 -10.10 9.68
C SER A 76 7.95 -9.79 9.11
N ILE A 77 6.92 -10.42 9.68
CA ILE A 77 5.54 -10.28 9.25
C ILE A 77 4.72 -9.70 10.38
N TYR A 78 3.90 -8.74 10.02
CA TYR A 78 2.96 -8.09 10.93
C TYR A 78 1.54 -8.31 10.45
N ASN A 79 0.65 -8.64 11.38
CA ASN A 79 -0.78 -8.73 11.11
C ASN A 79 -1.46 -7.50 11.70
N GLY A 80 -2.30 -6.83 10.92
CA GLY A 80 -3.03 -5.65 11.37
C GLY A 80 -3.96 -5.11 10.30
N ASP A 81 -4.69 -4.07 10.65
CA ASP A 81 -5.61 -3.45 9.71
C ASP A 81 -4.90 -2.45 8.80
N ILE A 82 -5.40 -2.29 7.58
CA ILE A 82 -4.90 -1.33 6.60
C ILE A 82 -6.01 -0.30 6.31
N VAL A 83 -5.68 0.98 6.42
CA VAL A 83 -6.54 2.06 5.89
C VAL A 83 -6.28 2.20 4.40
N SER A 84 -7.33 2.18 3.60
CA SER A 84 -7.23 2.50 2.17
C SER A 84 -7.77 3.90 1.92
N SER A 85 -6.87 4.84 1.64
CA SER A 85 -7.18 6.25 1.40
C SER A 85 -7.32 6.55 -0.08
N LYS A 86 -8.23 7.47 -0.43
CA LYS A 86 -8.32 7.99 -1.81
C LYS A 86 -7.21 8.97 -2.14
N GLU A 87 -6.67 9.63 -1.12
CA GLU A 87 -5.59 10.59 -1.26
C GLU A 87 -4.29 10.01 -0.70
N ILE A 88 -3.17 10.48 -1.25
CA ILE A 88 -1.85 10.05 -0.78
C ILE A 88 -1.62 10.61 0.63
N CYS A 89 -1.40 9.71 1.58
CA CYS A 89 -0.98 10.06 2.94
C CYS A 89 0.52 10.38 2.94
N ALA A 90 0.87 11.60 2.54
CA ALA A 90 2.25 11.97 2.23
C ALA A 90 3.05 12.44 3.43
N SER A 91 2.42 13.09 4.41
CA SER A 91 3.13 13.67 5.55
C SER A 91 3.09 12.78 6.78
N SER A 92 4.12 12.87 7.63
CA SER A 92 4.13 12.23 8.94
C SER A 92 2.97 12.70 9.84
N THR A 93 2.53 13.96 9.65
CA THR A 93 1.36 14.50 10.36
C THR A 93 0.07 13.81 9.94
N ASP A 94 -0.15 13.60 8.64
CA ASP A 94 -1.35 12.89 8.15
C ASP A 94 -1.36 11.44 8.63
N LYS A 95 -0.21 10.76 8.60
CA LYS A 95 -0.03 9.41 9.15
C LYS A 95 -0.36 9.37 10.64
N PHE A 96 0.12 10.35 11.40
CA PHE A 96 -0.20 10.46 12.83
C PHE A 96 -1.70 10.68 13.05
N HIS A 97 -2.37 11.53 12.27
CA HIS A 97 -3.81 11.72 12.38
C HIS A 97 -4.59 10.45 12.02
N LEU A 98 -4.14 9.67 11.04
CA LEU A 98 -4.73 8.37 10.73
C LEU A 98 -4.57 7.40 11.90
N SER A 99 -3.40 7.32 12.54
CA SER A 99 -3.15 6.43 13.69
C SER A 99 -4.03 6.76 14.90
N GLN A 100 -4.41 8.04 15.07
CA GLN A 100 -5.30 8.46 16.17
C GLN A 100 -6.78 8.17 15.88
N ARG A 101 -7.15 7.94 14.65
CA ARG A 101 -8.55 7.73 14.23
C ARG A 101 -8.87 6.28 13.90
N THR A 102 -7.86 5.47 13.71
CA THR A 102 -8.00 4.06 13.34
C THR A 102 -6.96 3.24 14.08
N ASP A 103 -7.23 1.96 14.30
CA ASP A 103 -6.25 1.00 14.83
C ASP A 103 -5.39 0.38 13.70
N ALA A 104 -5.42 0.98 12.51
CA ALA A 104 -4.68 0.48 11.37
C ALA A 104 -3.17 0.73 11.53
N ILE A 105 -2.37 -0.22 11.03
CA ILE A 105 -0.91 -0.16 11.11
C ILE A 105 -0.25 0.37 9.82
N ALA A 106 -0.98 0.35 8.70
CA ALA A 106 -0.49 0.81 7.40
C ALA A 106 -1.59 1.49 6.58
N VAL A 107 -1.20 2.27 5.57
CA VAL A 107 -2.09 2.96 4.63
C VAL A 107 -1.71 2.67 3.19
N ASP A 108 -2.71 2.38 2.36
CA ASP A 108 -2.57 2.25 0.91
C ASP A 108 -3.67 3.04 0.15
N MET A 109 -3.78 2.82 -1.16
CA MET A 109 -4.76 3.50 -2.02
C MET A 109 -5.62 2.54 -2.85
N GLU A 110 -5.43 1.24 -2.75
CA GLU A 110 -5.98 0.24 -3.65
C GLU A 110 -6.80 -0.85 -2.96
N SER A 111 -6.45 -1.23 -1.74
CA SER A 111 -7.02 -2.40 -1.06
C SER A 111 -8.53 -2.33 -0.92
N ALA A 112 -9.10 -1.16 -0.62
CA ALA A 112 -10.55 -1.03 -0.45
C ALA A 112 -11.31 -1.32 -1.75
N ALA A 113 -10.82 -0.84 -2.89
CA ALA A 113 -11.46 -1.11 -4.18
C ALA A 113 -11.53 -2.61 -4.51
N ILE A 114 -10.45 -3.33 -4.17
CA ILE A 114 -10.39 -4.78 -4.39
C ILE A 114 -11.29 -5.50 -3.37
N ALA A 115 -11.28 -5.05 -2.11
CA ALA A 115 -12.10 -5.60 -1.05
C ALA A 115 -13.61 -5.41 -1.30
N GLU A 116 -14.03 -4.26 -1.82
CA GLU A 116 -15.40 -3.98 -2.25
C GLU A 116 -15.87 -5.01 -3.30
N ILE A 117 -15.05 -5.25 -4.33
CA ILE A 117 -15.37 -6.23 -5.37
C ILE A 117 -15.37 -7.66 -4.84
N ALA A 118 -14.42 -8.03 -3.99
CA ALA A 118 -14.38 -9.35 -3.36
C ALA A 118 -15.64 -9.58 -2.53
N SER A 119 -16.01 -8.64 -1.68
CA SER A 119 -17.21 -8.69 -0.84
C SER A 119 -18.49 -8.78 -1.67
N ALA A 120 -18.64 -7.94 -2.70
CA ALA A 120 -19.83 -7.93 -3.56
C ALA A 120 -20.02 -9.23 -4.36
N ASN A 121 -18.97 -10.01 -4.56
CA ASN A 121 -18.98 -11.25 -5.33
C ASN A 121 -18.77 -12.51 -4.46
N ASN A 122 -18.74 -12.38 -3.14
CA ASN A 122 -18.46 -13.46 -2.17
C ASN A 122 -17.16 -14.21 -2.50
N LEU A 123 -16.10 -13.47 -2.86
CA LEU A 123 -14.79 -14.02 -3.16
C LEU A 123 -13.89 -13.99 -1.93
N ASP A 124 -13.05 -15.00 -1.80
CA ASP A 124 -11.96 -14.97 -0.83
C ASP A 124 -11.00 -13.80 -1.13
N LEU A 125 -10.51 -13.15 -0.09
CA LEU A 125 -9.60 -12.00 -0.18
C LEU A 125 -8.39 -12.19 0.69
N LEU A 126 -7.22 -11.94 0.11
CA LEU A 126 -5.95 -11.76 0.83
C LEU A 126 -5.33 -10.43 0.43
N VAL A 127 -4.83 -9.69 1.41
CA VAL A 127 -4.12 -8.42 1.16
C VAL A 127 -2.74 -8.48 1.79
N ILE A 128 -1.72 -8.30 0.95
CA ILE A 128 -0.30 -8.31 1.31
C ILE A 128 0.30 -6.96 0.95
N ARG A 129 0.97 -6.32 1.88
CA ARG A 129 1.66 -5.06 1.65
C ARG A 129 3.08 -5.12 2.18
N THR A 130 4.00 -4.56 1.41
CA THR A 130 5.34 -4.27 1.91
C THR A 130 5.43 -2.80 2.23
N ILE A 131 5.99 -2.47 3.39
CA ILE A 131 6.17 -1.08 3.81
C ILE A 131 7.21 -0.41 2.93
N SER A 132 6.82 0.69 2.28
CA SER A 132 7.69 1.52 1.45
C SER A 132 8.34 2.66 2.21
N ASP A 133 7.63 3.20 3.19
CA ASP A 133 8.03 4.37 3.97
C ASP A 133 7.52 4.29 5.41
N ASP A 134 8.37 4.67 6.35
CA ASP A 134 8.09 4.61 7.78
C ASP A 134 7.08 5.69 8.20
N ALA A 135 6.48 5.53 9.39
CA ALA A 135 5.45 6.44 9.90
C ALA A 135 5.93 7.91 10.03
N GLU A 136 7.21 8.12 10.27
CA GLU A 136 7.81 9.45 10.43
C GLU A 136 8.34 10.05 9.11
N THR A 137 8.31 9.28 8.03
CA THR A 137 8.78 9.72 6.72
C THR A 137 7.71 10.58 6.04
N THR A 138 8.12 11.76 5.57
CA THR A 138 7.31 12.62 4.70
C THR A 138 7.74 12.41 3.25
N ILE A 139 6.79 12.14 2.36
CA ILE A 139 7.02 11.98 0.92
C ILE A 139 7.17 13.38 0.31
N PRO A 140 8.32 13.72 -0.30
CA PRO A 140 8.52 15.03 -0.90
C PRO A 140 7.51 15.32 -2.02
N GLU A 141 7.03 16.57 -2.07
CA GLU A 141 6.06 17.03 -3.07
C GLU A 141 6.55 16.80 -4.52
N ALA A 142 7.85 16.87 -4.75
CA ALA A 142 8.46 16.58 -6.05
C ALA A 142 8.19 15.14 -6.51
N VAL A 143 8.15 14.16 -5.59
CA VAL A 143 7.82 12.77 -5.90
C VAL A 143 6.35 12.66 -6.28
N LEU A 144 5.47 13.31 -5.54
CA LEU A 144 4.03 13.30 -5.78
C LEU A 144 3.66 13.90 -7.13
N LYS A 145 4.25 15.02 -7.50
CA LYS A 145 3.97 15.75 -8.77
C LYS A 145 4.50 15.05 -10.02
N HIS A 146 5.55 14.24 -9.89
CA HIS A 146 6.26 13.67 -11.04
C HIS A 146 6.14 12.15 -11.14
N THR A 147 5.17 11.56 -10.48
CA THR A 147 4.84 10.13 -10.60
C THR A 147 3.71 9.93 -11.61
N ASN A 148 3.84 8.93 -12.49
CA ASN A 148 2.76 8.57 -13.41
C ASN A 148 1.73 7.66 -12.73
N ASN A 149 0.62 7.37 -13.44
CA ASN A 149 -0.45 6.51 -12.92
C ASN A 149 -0.02 5.04 -12.61
N LEU A 150 1.18 4.65 -13.01
CA LEU A 150 1.79 3.35 -12.70
C LEU A 150 2.78 3.42 -11.55
N GLY A 151 2.90 4.55 -10.86
CA GLY A 151 3.87 4.74 -9.77
C GLY A 151 5.32 4.96 -10.23
N GLN A 152 5.54 5.14 -11.52
CA GLN A 152 6.89 5.35 -12.05
C GLN A 152 7.22 6.84 -12.08
N PRO A 153 8.40 7.25 -11.59
CA PRO A 153 8.81 8.65 -11.66
C PRO A 153 9.01 9.08 -13.13
N ARG A 154 8.46 10.23 -13.49
CA ARG A 154 8.78 10.91 -14.75
C ARG A 154 10.16 11.54 -14.63
N ILE A 155 11.19 10.77 -14.95
CA ILE A 155 12.61 11.06 -14.65
C ILE A 155 13.03 12.47 -15.07
N LEU A 156 12.62 12.96 -16.23
CA LEU A 156 13.03 14.27 -16.72
C LEU A 156 12.45 15.42 -15.89
N ASN A 157 11.15 15.38 -15.57
CA ASN A 157 10.48 16.40 -14.76
C ASN A 157 10.95 16.34 -13.30
N PHE A 158 11.26 15.13 -12.83
CA PHE A 158 11.82 14.88 -11.53
C PHE A 158 13.25 15.47 -11.37
N MET A 159 14.12 15.28 -12.37
CA MET A 159 15.47 15.87 -12.38
C MET A 159 15.43 17.40 -12.38
N LEU A 160 14.52 18.00 -13.15
CA LEU A 160 14.31 19.45 -13.17
C LEU A 160 13.84 19.98 -11.81
N SER A 161 12.93 19.29 -11.14
CA SER A 161 12.45 19.64 -9.79
C SER A 161 13.55 19.56 -8.72
N CYS A 162 14.44 18.56 -8.82
CA CYS A 162 15.60 18.42 -7.95
C CYS A 162 16.62 19.57 -8.13
N MET A 163 16.77 20.08 -9.33
CA MET A 163 17.67 21.22 -9.61
C MET A 163 17.16 22.54 -8.97
N THR A 164 15.84 22.71 -8.82
CA THR A 164 15.24 23.90 -8.22
C THR A 164 15.15 23.85 -6.69
N ASN A 165 15.21 22.62 -6.10
CA ASN A 165 15.09 22.41 -4.66
C ASN A 165 16.09 21.34 -4.15
N PRO A 166 17.36 21.68 -4.01
CA PRO A 166 18.42 20.70 -3.65
C PRO A 166 18.24 20.06 -2.26
N ASN A 167 17.54 20.70 -1.34
CA ASN A 167 17.28 20.14 0.00
C ASN A 167 16.39 18.89 -0.03
N GLN A 168 15.58 18.70 -1.07
CA GLN A 168 14.72 17.52 -1.22
C GLN A 168 15.49 16.27 -1.71
N ILE A 169 16.73 16.45 -2.20
CA ILE A 169 17.52 15.34 -2.75
C ILE A 169 17.82 14.28 -1.68
N ARG A 170 18.07 14.69 -0.45
CA ARG A 170 18.39 13.80 0.67
C ARG A 170 17.19 12.91 1.04
N ASP A 171 16.01 13.49 1.09
CA ASP A 171 14.75 12.79 1.43
C ASP A 171 14.36 11.81 0.32
N ILE A 172 14.66 12.17 -0.94
CA ILE A 172 14.43 11.33 -2.12
C ILE A 172 15.33 10.09 -2.11
N PHE A 173 16.60 10.23 -1.70
CA PHE A 173 17.48 9.06 -1.58
C PHE A 173 17.05 8.10 -0.47
N ALA A 174 16.54 8.61 0.65
CA ALA A 174 15.97 7.81 1.72
C ALA A 174 14.73 7.02 1.24
N LEU A 175 13.81 7.68 0.55
CA LEU A 175 12.63 7.06 -0.06
C LEU A 175 12.99 5.99 -1.09
N LYS A 176 13.96 6.27 -1.98
CA LYS A 176 14.41 5.30 -2.99
C LYS A 176 14.97 4.02 -2.34
N SER A 177 15.69 4.16 -1.24
CA SER A 177 16.22 3.01 -0.49
C SER A 177 15.08 2.20 0.13
N GLY A 178 14.10 2.85 0.73
CA GLY A 178 12.92 2.22 1.31
C GLY A 178 12.07 1.50 0.27
N TYR A 179 11.71 2.20 -0.81
CA TYR A 179 10.94 1.64 -1.91
C TYR A 179 11.61 0.42 -2.57
N LYS A 180 12.95 0.48 -2.76
CA LYS A 180 13.72 -0.65 -3.29
C LYS A 180 13.71 -1.84 -2.34
N LYS A 181 13.82 -1.62 -1.01
CA LYS A 181 13.68 -2.68 0.00
C LYS A 181 12.29 -3.28 -0.05
N GLY A 182 11.24 -2.46 -0.13
CA GLY A 182 9.87 -2.91 -0.28
C GLY A 182 9.66 -3.80 -1.50
N LEU A 183 10.13 -3.38 -2.67
CA LEU A 183 10.03 -4.19 -3.90
C LEU A 183 10.83 -5.50 -3.86
N THR A 184 11.96 -5.54 -3.16
CA THR A 184 12.74 -6.79 -3.01
C THR A 184 12.16 -7.74 -1.97
N SER A 185 11.23 -7.28 -1.15
CA SER A 185 10.50 -8.08 -0.16
C SER A 185 9.19 -8.64 -0.70
N LEU A 186 8.75 -8.15 -1.85
CA LEU A 186 7.63 -8.66 -2.64
C LEU A 186 8.06 -9.86 -3.48
#